data_c8887bd7672a2a114a2696cdc3f89e6a
#
_entry.id   c8887bd7672a2a114a2696cdc3f89e6a
#
_cell.length_a   1.000
_cell.length_b   1.000
_cell.length_c   1.000
_cell.angle_alpha   90.00
_cell.angle_beta   90.00
_cell.angle_gamma   90.00
#
_symmetry.space_group_name_H-M   'P 1'
#
loop_
_entity.id
_entity.type
_entity.pdbx_description
1 polymer ?
#
loop_
_entity_poly.entity_id
_entity_poly.type
_entity_poly.pdbx_seq_one_letter_code
_entity_poly.pdbx_strand_id
1 'polypeptide(L)'
;MNRRAVADKRIKIWNVNKKHYLCILITLRVDKKKQDIAYFLSFCIEQYKNEHHLSGAEAMRLFADYGLLDYLSEHYEVLHTQSRQWLMEDIEEFIKLRKEENA
;
A
#
# COMPACT_ATOMS: atom_id res chain seq x y z
N MET A 1 5.19 -24.05 3.91
CA MET A 1 5.56 -24.00 4.50
C MET A 1 5.88 -23.63 4.87
N ASN A 2 5.68 -23.72 4.48
CA ASN A 2 6.10 -23.58 5.18
C ASN A 2 6.43 -23.11 5.39
N ARG A 3 6.59 -23.16 4.98
CA ARG A 3 7.04 -23.11 5.58
C ARG A 3 7.49 -22.80 6.03
N ARG A 4 7.54 -23.07 5.75
CA ARG A 4 7.93 -23.08 6.56
C ARG A 4 8.39 -22.81 7.12
N ALA A 5 8.45 -22.95 6.96
CA ALA A 5 8.86 -22.95 7.79
C ALA A 5 9.22 -22.68 8.18
N VAL A 6 9.35 -22.99 7.97
CA VAL A 6 9.78 -22.90 8.61
C VAL A 6 10.14 -22.82 9.12
N ALA A 7 10.37 -23.09 9.00
CA ALA A 7 10.79 -23.19 9.69
C ALA A 7 11.36 -23.22 10.11
N ASP A 8 11.77 -23.71 10.11
CA ASP A 8 12.39 -23.91 10.70
C ASP A 8 13.24 -23.79 10.91
N LYS A 9 13.40 -24.08 10.64
CA LYS A 9 14.21 -24.15 11.06
C LYS A 9 14.99 -23.54 11.18
N ARG A 10 15.15 -23.70 10.97
CA ARG A 10 15.44 -23.25 11.45
C ARG A 10 15.68 -22.66 12.28
N ILE A 11 15.85 -23.05 12.32
CA ILE A 11 15.67 -22.36 13.32
C ILE A 11 15.75 -22.74 14.63
N LYS A 12 16.65 -22.93 15.33
CA LYS A 12 16.55 -23.10 16.50
C LYS A 12 15.60 -22.27 17.07
N ILE A 13 14.96 -21.52 16.37
CA ILE A 13 13.88 -20.78 16.74
C ILE A 13 12.86 -21.56 17.39
N TRP A 14 12.88 -22.79 17.16
CA TRP A 14 11.94 -23.65 17.76
C TRP A 14 12.06 -23.74 19.22
N ASN A 15 13.18 -23.34 19.78
CA ASN A 15 13.31 -23.37 21.18
C ASN A 15 12.81 -22.10 21.78
N VAL A 16 12.42 -21.17 20.96
CA VAL A 16 11.92 -19.96 21.46
C VAL A 16 10.59 -20.21 22.04
N ASN A 17 10.18 -19.50 23.04
CA ASN A 17 8.92 -19.76 23.69
C ASN A 17 7.75 -19.28 22.84
N LYS A 18 6.54 -19.62 23.26
CA LYS A 18 5.33 -19.28 22.50
C LYS A 18 5.16 -17.81 22.31
N LYS A 19 5.64 -17.01 23.22
CA LYS A 19 5.54 -15.58 23.14
C LYS A 19 6.18 -15.05 21.87
N HIS A 20 7.36 -15.55 21.57
CA HIS A 20 8.07 -15.15 20.37
C HIS A 20 7.32 -15.60 19.12
N TYR A 21 6.77 -16.79 19.15
CA TYR A 21 6.01 -17.32 18.03
C TYR A 21 4.78 -16.46 17.76
N LEU A 22 4.09 -16.03 18.82
CA LEU A 22 2.93 -15.18 18.66
C LEU A 22 3.30 -13.82 18.08
N CYS A 23 4.46 -13.28 18.44
CA CYS A 23 4.92 -12.03 17.88
C CYS A 23 5.13 -12.14 16.38
N ILE A 24 5.69 -13.26 15.95
CA ILE A 24 5.91 -13.50 14.53
C ILE A 24 4.59 -13.55 13.79
N LEU A 25 3.61 -14.24 14.35
CA LEU A 25 2.29 -14.34 13.72
C LEU A 25 1.61 -12.99 13.60
N ILE A 26 1.70 -12.18 14.64
CA ILE A 26 1.10 -10.86 14.64
C ILE A 26 1.78 -9.99 13.59
N THR A 27 3.09 -10.07 13.48
CA THR A 27 3.86 -9.34 12.49
C THR A 27 3.44 -9.71 11.09
N LEU A 28 3.24 -11.00 10.84
CA LEU A 28 2.82 -11.46 9.52
C LEU A 28 1.45 -10.92 9.15
N ARG A 29 0.53 -10.82 10.11
CA ARG A 29 -0.79 -10.27 9.85
C ARG A 29 -0.70 -8.79 9.48
N VAL A 30 0.11 -8.06 10.21
CA VAL A 30 0.30 -6.63 9.93
C VAL A 30 0.93 -6.48 8.56
N ASP A 31 1.90 -7.33 8.24
CA ASP A 31 2.55 -7.29 6.94
C ASP A 31 1.59 -7.55 5.81
N LYS A 32 0.62 -8.46 6.02
CA LYS A 32 -0.34 -8.75 4.97
C LYS A 32 -1.19 -7.52 4.66
N LYS A 33 -1.63 -6.80 5.68
CA LYS A 33 -2.42 -5.59 5.43
C LYS A 33 -1.58 -4.54 4.75
N LYS A 34 -0.31 -4.41 5.13
CA LYS A 34 0.59 -3.48 4.47
C LYS A 34 0.81 -3.86 3.02
N GLN A 35 0.88 -5.16 2.73
CA GLN A 35 1.02 -5.62 1.37
C GLN A 35 -0.21 -5.28 0.55
N ASP A 36 -1.40 -5.47 1.12
CA ASP A 36 -2.63 -5.15 0.43
C ASP A 36 -2.69 -3.67 0.09
N ILE A 37 -2.29 -2.83 1.04
CA ILE A 37 -2.25 -1.39 0.80
C ILE A 37 -1.23 -1.06 -0.27
N ALA A 38 -0.07 -1.70 -0.24
CA ALA A 38 0.97 -1.47 -1.24
C ALA A 38 0.48 -1.85 -2.65
N TYR A 39 -0.23 -2.96 -2.77
CA TYR A 39 -0.80 -3.34 -4.05
C TYR A 39 -1.81 -2.32 -4.52
N PHE A 40 -2.64 -1.83 -3.61
CA PHE A 40 -3.64 -0.83 -3.94
C PHE A 40 -2.97 0.46 -4.43
N LEU A 41 -1.95 0.92 -3.71
CA LEU A 41 -1.22 2.12 -4.10
C LEU A 41 -0.56 1.94 -5.46
N SER A 42 0.05 0.77 -5.68
CA SER A 42 0.68 0.47 -6.96
C SER A 42 -0.34 0.50 -8.08
N PHE A 43 -1.51 -0.05 -7.84
CA PHE A 43 -2.59 -0.03 -8.82
C PHE A 43 -2.97 1.40 -9.18
N CYS A 44 -3.16 2.24 -8.16
CA CYS A 44 -3.55 3.63 -8.39
C CYS A 44 -2.48 4.38 -9.15
N ILE A 45 -1.22 4.19 -8.78
CA ILE A 45 -0.11 4.84 -9.47
C ILE A 45 -0.05 4.40 -10.93
N GLU A 46 -0.18 3.10 -11.15
CA GLU A 46 -0.08 2.56 -12.50
C GLU A 46 -1.22 3.06 -13.39
N GLN A 47 -2.44 3.10 -12.86
CA GLN A 47 -3.57 3.57 -13.64
C GLN A 47 -3.44 5.06 -13.95
N TYR A 48 -3.03 5.86 -12.96
CA TYR A 48 -2.85 7.29 -13.17
C TYR A 48 -1.72 7.55 -14.18
N LYS A 49 -0.63 6.79 -14.05
CA LYS A 49 0.49 6.91 -14.95
C LYS A 49 0.05 6.70 -16.39
N ASN A 50 -0.71 5.63 -16.61
CA ASN A 50 -1.16 5.29 -17.96
C ASN A 50 -2.13 6.32 -18.51
N GLU A 51 -3.00 6.82 -17.66
CA GLU A 51 -4.02 7.77 -18.09
C GLU A 51 -3.42 9.12 -18.48
N HIS A 52 -2.36 9.52 -17.79
CA HIS A 52 -1.73 10.82 -18.01
C HIS A 52 -0.41 10.71 -18.77
N HIS A 53 -0.07 9.52 -19.23
CA HIS A 53 1.15 9.30 -20.04
C HIS A 53 2.41 9.75 -19.31
N LEU A 54 2.49 9.40 -18.03
CA LEU A 54 3.65 9.74 -17.22
C LEU A 54 4.55 8.52 -17.05
N SER A 55 5.80 8.78 -16.65
CA SER A 55 6.66 7.68 -16.25
C SER A 55 6.28 7.27 -14.83
N GLY A 56 6.70 6.07 -14.42
CA GLY A 56 6.44 5.61 -13.07
C GLY A 56 7.03 6.54 -12.03
N ALA A 57 8.24 7.05 -12.28
CA ALA A 57 8.89 7.95 -11.35
C ALA A 57 8.15 9.26 -11.21
N GLU A 58 7.65 9.79 -12.33
CA GLU A 58 6.89 11.03 -12.31
C GLU A 58 5.58 10.89 -11.53
N ALA A 59 4.87 9.79 -11.77
CA ALA A 59 3.61 9.56 -11.06
C ALA A 59 3.85 9.37 -9.58
N MET A 60 4.88 8.63 -9.21
CA MET A 60 5.21 8.40 -7.82
C MET A 60 5.55 9.70 -7.11
N ARG A 61 6.33 10.54 -7.77
CA ARG A 61 6.71 11.84 -7.20
C ARG A 61 5.49 12.72 -7.01
N LEU A 62 4.60 12.73 -7.99
CA LEU A 62 3.38 13.52 -7.90
C LEU A 62 2.54 13.08 -6.71
N PHE A 63 2.36 11.77 -6.56
CA PHE A 63 1.58 11.24 -5.45
C PHE A 63 2.22 11.60 -4.11
N ALA A 64 3.54 11.53 -4.03
CA ALA A 64 4.24 11.85 -2.80
C ALA A 64 4.17 13.34 -2.48
N ASP A 65 4.37 14.18 -3.49
CA ASP A 65 4.39 15.63 -3.29
C ASP A 65 3.07 16.18 -2.79
N TYR A 66 1.97 15.61 -3.23
CA TYR A 66 0.66 16.13 -2.83
C TYR A 66 0.04 15.36 -1.66
N GLY A 67 0.79 14.43 -1.06
CA GLY A 67 0.28 13.68 0.07
C GLY A 67 -0.77 12.66 -0.28
N LEU A 68 -0.82 12.26 -1.54
CA LEU A 68 -1.84 11.33 -2.01
C LEU A 68 -1.60 9.92 -1.49
N LEU A 69 -0.34 9.53 -1.31
CA LEU A 69 -0.01 8.22 -0.78
C LEU A 69 -0.60 8.04 0.61
N ASP A 70 -0.48 9.06 1.46
CA ASP A 70 -1.04 9.00 2.81
C ASP A 70 -2.56 8.95 2.76
N TYR A 71 -3.16 9.76 1.91
CA TYR A 71 -4.61 9.79 1.76
C TYR A 71 -5.16 8.43 1.35
N LEU A 72 -4.55 7.81 0.35
CA LEU A 72 -4.99 6.52 -0.14
C LEU A 72 -4.77 5.41 0.89
N SER A 73 -3.66 5.49 1.64
CA SER A 73 -3.39 4.50 2.67
C SER A 73 -4.38 4.59 3.82
N GLU A 74 -4.68 5.80 4.27
CA GLU A 74 -5.59 6.00 5.38
C GLU A 74 -7.01 5.56 5.05
N HIS A 75 -7.42 5.75 3.82
CA HIS A 75 -8.79 5.44 3.41
C HIS A 75 -8.89 4.15 2.59
N TYR A 76 -7.87 3.30 2.71
CA TYR A 76 -7.82 2.06 1.95
C TYR A 76 -9.09 1.22 2.07
N GLU A 77 -9.62 1.10 3.30
CA GLU A 77 -10.76 0.21 3.52
C GLU A 77 -11.97 0.58 2.67
N VAL A 78 -12.17 1.86 2.46
CA VAL A 78 -13.28 2.33 1.65
C VAL A 78 -12.88 2.40 0.17
N LEU A 79 -11.72 2.96 -0.10
CA LEU A 79 -11.33 3.26 -1.47
C LEU A 79 -11.08 2.02 -2.31
N HIS A 80 -10.57 0.94 -1.70
CA HIS A 80 -10.24 -0.24 -2.50
C HIS A 80 -11.48 -0.95 -3.03
N THR A 81 -12.67 -0.57 -2.58
CA THR A 81 -13.91 -1.17 -3.08
C THR A 81 -14.51 -0.36 -4.23
N GLN A 82 -13.91 0.76 -4.58
CA GLN A 82 -14.44 1.62 -5.63
C GLN A 82 -13.94 1.18 -7.00
N SER A 83 -14.65 1.61 -8.03
CA SER A 83 -14.25 1.28 -9.39
C SER A 83 -13.02 2.07 -9.79
N ARG A 84 -12.33 1.58 -10.82
CA ARG A 84 -11.15 2.26 -11.33
C ARG A 84 -11.46 3.68 -11.75
N GLN A 85 -12.57 3.86 -12.45
CA GLN A 85 -12.94 5.19 -12.95
C GLN A 85 -13.20 6.16 -11.79
N TRP A 86 -13.93 5.69 -10.78
CA TRP A 86 -14.20 6.53 -9.62
C TRP A 86 -12.91 6.92 -8.91
N LEU A 87 -11.99 5.97 -8.78
CA LEU A 87 -10.72 6.24 -8.13
C LEU A 87 -9.91 7.29 -8.89
N MET A 88 -9.89 7.17 -10.22
CA MET A 88 -9.13 8.14 -11.01
C MET A 88 -9.72 9.53 -10.89
N GLU A 89 -11.03 9.64 -10.87
CA GLU A 89 -11.67 10.93 -10.71
C GLU A 89 -11.38 11.52 -9.33
N ASP A 90 -11.42 10.69 -8.30
CA ASP A 90 -11.15 11.14 -6.94
C ASP A 90 -9.69 11.61 -6.80
N ILE A 91 -8.77 10.88 -7.39
CA ILE A 91 -7.36 11.24 -7.36
C ILE A 91 -7.12 12.56 -8.09
N GLU A 92 -7.74 12.72 -9.24
CA GLU A 92 -7.57 13.95 -10.01
C GLU A 92 -8.13 15.16 -9.25
N GLU A 93 -9.26 14.99 -8.60
CA GLU A 93 -9.82 16.07 -7.83
C GLU A 93 -8.96 16.39 -6.61
N PHE A 94 -8.43 15.37 -5.95
CA PHE A 94 -7.55 15.56 -4.81
C PHE A 94 -6.34 16.40 -5.23
N ILE A 95 -5.72 16.05 -6.33
CA ILE A 95 -4.54 16.77 -6.82
C ILE A 95 -4.90 18.19 -7.19
N LYS A 96 -6.04 18.38 -7.84
CA LYS A 96 -6.48 19.70 -8.23
C LYS A 96 -6.67 20.62 -7.02
N LEU A 97 -7.33 20.10 -5.99
CA LEU A 97 -7.55 20.88 -4.78
C LEU A 97 -6.25 21.21 -4.07
N ARG A 98 -5.32 20.28 -4.06
CA ARG A 98 -4.02 20.55 -3.42
C ARG A 98 -3.23 21.58 -4.18
N LYS A 99 -3.30 21.57 -5.50
CA LYS A 99 -2.62 22.59 -6.30
C LYS A 99 -3.21 23.95 -6.02
N GLU A 100 -4.51 24.04 -5.86
CA GLU A 100 -5.16 25.30 -5.57
C GLU A 100 -4.75 25.81 -4.20
N GLU A 101 -4.63 24.93 -3.22
CA GLU A 101 -4.19 25.31 -1.89
C GLU A 101 -2.77 25.85 -1.90
N ASN A 102 -1.91 25.26 -2.74
CA ASN A 102 -0.52 25.64 -2.80
C ASN A 102 -0.23 26.80 -3.72
N ALA A 103 -1.23 27.25 -4.44
CA ALA A 103 -1.08 28.41 -5.33
C ALA A 103 -1.29 29.74 -4.56
#